data_169b2552e0c6e6808e2cc48788cfdf6b
#
_entry.id   169b2552e0c6e6808e2cc48788cfdf6b
#
_cell.length_a   1.000
_cell.length_b   1.000
_cell.length_c   1.000
_cell.angle_alpha   90.00
_cell.angle_beta   90.00
_cell.angle_gamma   90.00
#
_symmetry.space_group_name_H-M   'P 1'
#
loop_
_entity.id
_entity.type
_entity.pdbx_description
1 polymer ?
#
loop_
_entity_poly.entity_id
_entity_poly.type
_entity_poly.pdbx_seq_one_letter_code
_entity_poly.pdbx_strand_id
1 'polypeptide(L)'
;MRTNAEIMQIIDEAIKSIWVNEIRNDYENKRLLKEDTLKNAMYFHLRNRIGWLCDECDLRIFTEFTDDKFRGTGRIPDMVIARMDTQKEVQYWGNAVTECLAVIEIKYKANTGAVKDIEGDYDKLKYYAEDLNLDCNLYMATIWECEDDPTTWVPEDEDWAKGKVTELNASFEPGTWNMRFYIAPH
;
A
#
# COMPACT_ATOMS: atom_id res chain seq x y z
N MET A 1 -4.59 -26.18 2.53
CA MET A 1 -4.67 -24.96 1.67
C MET A 1 -5.20 -23.86 2.56
N ARG A 2 -4.54 -22.71 2.62
CA ARG A 2 -4.98 -21.55 3.41
C ARG A 2 -6.23 -20.91 2.80
N THR A 3 -7.10 -20.39 3.64
CA THR A 3 -8.23 -19.57 3.19
C THR A 3 -7.76 -18.18 2.79
N ASN A 4 -8.55 -17.45 1.99
CA ASN A 4 -8.23 -16.08 1.64
C ASN A 4 -8.11 -15.18 2.88
N ALA A 5 -8.96 -15.36 3.87
CA ALA A 5 -8.90 -14.59 5.12
C ALA A 5 -7.57 -14.81 5.87
N GLU A 6 -7.09 -16.05 5.97
CA GLU A 6 -5.77 -16.35 6.58
C GLU A 6 -4.62 -15.72 5.77
N ILE A 7 -4.70 -15.77 4.44
CA ILE A 7 -3.68 -15.17 3.57
C ILE A 7 -3.67 -13.64 3.73
N MET A 8 -4.84 -13.00 3.69
CA MET A 8 -4.97 -11.56 3.86
C MET A 8 -4.50 -11.09 5.23
N GLN A 9 -4.76 -11.87 6.28
CA GLN A 9 -4.26 -11.58 7.63
C GLN A 9 -2.72 -11.62 7.68
N ILE A 10 -2.08 -12.64 7.09
CA ILE A 10 -0.62 -12.75 7.05
C ILE A 10 0.00 -11.56 6.27
N ILE A 11 -0.63 -11.17 5.16
CA ILE A 11 -0.21 -10.02 4.36
C ILE A 11 -0.34 -8.73 5.19
N ASP A 12 -1.46 -8.53 5.87
CA ASP A 12 -1.72 -7.36 6.71
C ASP A 12 -0.69 -7.20 7.84
N GLU A 13 -0.46 -8.30 8.59
CA GLU A 13 0.54 -8.33 9.64
C GLU A 13 1.95 -8.03 9.12
N ALA A 14 2.30 -8.57 7.94
CA ALA A 14 3.58 -8.33 7.30
C ALA A 14 3.75 -6.86 6.89
N ILE A 15 2.75 -6.26 6.22
CA ILE A 15 2.77 -4.87 5.78
C ILE A 15 2.92 -3.94 7.00
N LYS A 16 2.10 -4.11 8.03
CA LYS A 16 2.13 -3.31 9.25
C LYS A 16 3.48 -3.43 9.98
N SER A 17 3.99 -4.64 10.12
CA SER A 17 5.29 -4.89 10.76
C SER A 17 6.45 -4.24 9.97
N ILE A 18 6.46 -4.38 8.65
CA ILE A 18 7.46 -3.78 7.77
C ILE A 18 7.48 -2.27 7.93
N TRP A 19 6.30 -1.64 7.99
CA TRP A 19 6.21 -0.20 8.12
C TRP A 19 6.89 0.34 9.38
N VAL A 20 6.54 -0.22 10.53
CA VAL A 20 7.03 0.28 11.83
C VAL A 20 8.44 -0.18 12.20
N ASN A 21 8.99 -1.16 11.50
CA ASN A 21 10.32 -1.70 11.78
C ASN A 21 11.30 -1.42 10.64
N GLU A 22 11.11 -2.05 9.49
CA GLU A 22 12.08 -2.02 8.40
C GLU A 22 12.09 -0.67 7.67
N ILE A 23 10.92 -0.13 7.32
CA ILE A 23 10.81 1.18 6.64
C ILE A 23 11.26 2.29 7.57
N ARG A 24 10.88 2.23 8.84
CA ARG A 24 11.40 3.14 9.86
C ARG A 24 12.92 3.09 9.93
N ASN A 25 13.52 1.90 10.01
CA ASN A 25 14.96 1.73 10.04
C ASN A 25 15.65 2.26 8.78
N ASP A 26 15.06 2.03 7.60
CA ASP A 26 15.59 2.57 6.34
C ASP A 26 15.52 4.10 6.31
N TYR A 27 14.44 4.69 6.83
CA TYR A 27 14.32 6.13 6.98
C TYR A 27 15.38 6.71 7.94
N GLU A 28 15.50 6.17 9.14
CA GLU A 28 16.46 6.60 10.16
C GLU A 28 17.93 6.50 9.65
N ASN A 29 18.21 5.51 8.77
CA ASN A 29 19.51 5.33 8.12
C ASN A 29 19.65 6.09 6.78
N LYS A 30 18.73 7.01 6.46
CA LYS A 30 18.77 7.89 5.28
C LYS A 30 18.81 7.13 3.93
N ARG A 31 18.14 5.98 3.88
CA ARG A 31 18.01 5.16 2.66
C ARG A 31 16.79 5.54 1.82
N LEU A 32 15.87 6.31 2.41
CA LEU A 32 14.64 6.77 1.76
C LEU A 32 14.75 8.28 1.51
N LEU A 33 14.56 8.71 0.26
CA LEU A 33 14.68 10.12 -0.14
C LEU A 33 13.46 10.62 -0.92
N LYS A 34 12.66 9.71 -1.46
CA LYS A 34 11.51 10.03 -2.31
C LYS A 34 10.62 8.79 -2.48
N GLU A 35 9.47 8.99 -3.11
CA GLU A 35 8.45 7.98 -3.35
C GLU A 35 9.01 6.68 -3.98
N ASP A 36 9.82 6.78 -5.05
CA ASP A 36 10.41 5.59 -5.68
C ASP A 36 11.30 4.77 -4.72
N THR A 37 12.06 5.44 -3.85
CA THR A 37 12.90 4.71 -2.89
C THR A 37 12.07 4.04 -1.81
N LEU A 38 10.98 4.67 -1.36
CA LEU A 38 10.02 4.07 -0.44
C LEU A 38 9.31 2.87 -1.08
N LYS A 39 8.82 3.02 -2.32
CA LYS A 39 8.18 1.93 -3.08
C LYS A 39 9.11 0.72 -3.24
N ASN A 40 10.36 0.96 -3.61
CA ASN A 40 11.35 -0.10 -3.77
C ASN A 40 11.68 -0.79 -2.42
N ALA A 41 11.80 -0.03 -1.33
CA ALA A 41 12.03 -0.59 0.00
C ALA A 41 10.85 -1.46 0.46
N MET A 42 9.61 -0.97 0.30
CA MET A 42 8.40 -1.73 0.59
C MET A 42 8.36 -3.04 -0.20
N TYR A 43 8.62 -2.97 -1.52
CA TYR A 43 8.67 -4.16 -2.38
C TYR A 43 9.73 -5.16 -1.90
N PHE A 44 10.96 -4.70 -1.63
CA PHE A 44 12.06 -5.54 -1.17
C PHE A 44 11.74 -6.25 0.14
N HIS A 45 11.24 -5.51 1.13
CA HIS A 45 10.92 -6.08 2.44
C HIS A 45 9.72 -7.04 2.37
N LEU A 46 8.70 -6.72 1.57
CA LEU A 46 7.57 -7.62 1.34
C LEU A 46 8.03 -8.92 0.67
N ARG A 47 8.84 -8.85 -0.40
CA ARG A 47 9.39 -10.04 -1.07
C ARG A 47 10.16 -10.94 -0.11
N ASN A 48 10.94 -10.35 0.78
CA ASN A 48 11.69 -11.12 1.78
C ASN A 48 10.79 -11.71 2.87
N ARG A 49 9.76 -10.98 3.31
CA ARG A 49 8.89 -11.39 4.43
C ARG A 49 7.85 -12.44 4.04
N ILE A 50 7.21 -12.25 2.88
CA ILE A 50 6.11 -13.12 2.43
C ILE A 50 6.41 -13.87 1.12
N GLY A 51 7.67 -13.91 0.65
CA GLY A 51 8.04 -14.63 -0.58
C GLY A 51 7.63 -16.10 -0.54
N TRP A 52 7.80 -16.76 0.60
CA TRP A 52 7.34 -18.13 0.81
C TRP A 52 5.82 -18.32 0.64
N LEU A 53 5.01 -17.34 1.10
CA LEU A 53 3.55 -17.35 0.93
C LEU A 53 3.18 -17.11 -0.54
N CYS A 54 3.95 -16.25 -1.23
CA CYS A 54 3.77 -16.02 -2.65
C CYS A 54 3.95 -17.31 -3.46
N ASP A 55 4.95 -18.10 -3.11
CA ASP A 55 5.21 -19.38 -3.78
C ASP A 55 4.18 -20.46 -3.42
N GLU A 56 3.72 -20.50 -2.15
CA GLU A 56 2.72 -21.46 -1.66
C GLU A 56 1.32 -21.22 -2.25
N CYS A 57 0.96 -19.95 -2.48
CA CYS A 57 -0.42 -19.52 -2.80
C CYS A 57 -0.57 -18.87 -4.19
N ASP A 58 0.42 -19.02 -5.06
CA ASP A 58 0.46 -18.40 -6.41
C ASP A 58 0.26 -16.88 -6.38
N LEU A 59 0.83 -16.21 -5.36
CA LEU A 59 0.76 -14.76 -5.25
C LEU A 59 1.95 -14.09 -5.95
N ARG A 60 1.73 -12.86 -6.39
CA ARG A 60 2.79 -11.98 -6.92
C ARG A 60 2.63 -10.59 -6.35
N ILE A 61 3.75 -9.92 -6.16
CA ILE A 61 3.82 -8.52 -5.76
C ILE A 61 4.21 -7.73 -6.99
N PHE A 62 3.37 -6.81 -7.42
CA PHE A 62 3.59 -5.93 -8.57
C PHE A 62 3.68 -4.49 -8.13
N THR A 63 4.52 -3.71 -8.81
CA THR A 63 4.54 -2.24 -8.74
C THR A 63 3.97 -1.68 -10.04
N GLU A 64 3.33 -0.49 -9.98
CA GLU A 64 2.70 0.16 -11.15
C GLU A 64 1.76 -0.83 -11.88
N PHE A 65 0.89 -1.47 -11.12
CA PHE A 65 0.11 -2.61 -11.61
C PHE A 65 -1.01 -2.19 -12.55
N THR A 66 -1.07 -2.82 -13.72
CA THR A 66 -2.17 -2.66 -14.67
C THR A 66 -2.67 -4.02 -15.15
N ASP A 67 -3.93 -4.30 -14.90
CA ASP A 67 -4.69 -5.39 -15.51
C ASP A 67 -5.93 -4.82 -16.19
N ASP A 68 -6.85 -5.69 -16.59
CA ASP A 68 -8.08 -5.25 -17.27
C ASP A 68 -9.00 -4.41 -16.36
N LYS A 69 -8.91 -4.54 -15.00
CA LYS A 69 -9.71 -3.77 -14.06
C LYS A 69 -9.21 -2.32 -13.93
N PHE A 70 -7.90 -2.12 -13.95
CA PHE A 70 -7.28 -0.80 -13.81
C PHE A 70 -7.00 -0.11 -15.15
N ARG A 71 -6.98 -0.89 -16.25
CA ARG A 71 -6.67 -0.38 -17.59
C ARG A 71 -7.70 0.68 -18.04
N GLY A 72 -7.17 1.82 -18.48
CA GLY A 72 -8.01 2.92 -18.99
C GLY A 72 -8.65 3.80 -17.92
N THR A 73 -8.49 3.46 -16.63
CA THR A 73 -9.02 4.28 -15.53
C THR A 73 -8.15 5.51 -15.23
N GLY A 74 -6.88 5.48 -15.63
CA GLY A 74 -5.87 6.45 -15.20
C GLY A 74 -5.47 6.33 -13.73
N ARG A 75 -5.98 5.32 -13.01
CA ARG A 75 -5.75 5.07 -11.59
C ARG A 75 -4.95 3.79 -11.41
N ILE A 76 -3.64 3.89 -11.61
CA ILE A 76 -2.70 2.78 -11.48
C ILE A 76 -2.24 2.70 -10.03
N PRO A 77 -2.42 1.54 -9.33
CA PRO A 77 -1.91 1.36 -7.98
C PRO A 77 -0.38 1.33 -7.96
N ASP A 78 0.21 1.94 -6.94
CA ASP A 78 1.65 1.90 -6.74
C ASP A 78 2.16 0.49 -6.48
N MET A 79 1.40 -0.31 -5.70
CA MET A 79 1.75 -1.70 -5.45
C MET A 79 0.49 -2.55 -5.23
N VAL A 80 0.52 -3.78 -5.74
CA VAL A 80 -0.56 -4.77 -5.57
C VAL A 80 0.03 -6.12 -5.18
N ILE A 81 -0.61 -6.81 -4.24
CA ILE A 81 -0.40 -8.23 -4.00
C ILE A 81 -1.60 -8.95 -4.60
N ALA A 82 -1.36 -9.75 -5.63
CA ALA A 82 -2.41 -10.40 -6.41
C ALA A 82 -2.16 -11.90 -6.55
N ARG A 83 -3.25 -12.66 -6.64
CA ARG A 83 -3.22 -14.08 -7.01
C ARG A 83 -3.24 -14.23 -8.52
N MET A 84 -2.46 -15.18 -9.00
CA MET A 84 -2.40 -15.50 -10.42
C MET A 84 -2.81 -16.94 -10.69
N ASP A 85 -3.50 -17.16 -11.80
CA ASP A 85 -3.64 -18.48 -12.38
C ASP A 85 -2.43 -18.75 -13.29
N THR A 86 -1.41 -19.42 -12.72
CA THR A 86 -0.15 -19.71 -13.42
C THR A 86 -0.28 -20.78 -14.51
N GLN A 87 -1.43 -21.47 -14.57
CA GLN A 87 -1.74 -22.49 -15.59
C GLN A 87 -2.52 -21.92 -16.77
N LYS A 88 -3.03 -20.69 -16.62
CA LYS A 88 -3.82 -20.04 -17.67
C LYS A 88 -2.93 -19.59 -18.82
N GLU A 89 -3.20 -20.08 -20.02
CA GLU A 89 -2.58 -19.55 -21.23
C GLU A 89 -3.18 -18.18 -21.56
N VAL A 90 -2.35 -17.13 -21.48
CA VAL A 90 -2.77 -15.76 -21.74
C VAL A 90 -1.78 -15.04 -22.64
N GLN A 91 -2.27 -14.11 -23.44
CA GLN A 91 -1.42 -13.24 -24.27
C GLN A 91 -0.65 -12.21 -23.42
N TYR A 92 -1.28 -11.73 -22.33
CA TYR A 92 -0.71 -10.77 -21.38
C TYR A 92 -0.86 -11.31 -19.95
N TRP A 93 0.22 -11.29 -19.18
CA TRP A 93 0.23 -11.83 -17.82
C TRP A 93 -0.78 -11.16 -16.87
N GLY A 94 -1.12 -9.87 -17.09
CA GLY A 94 -2.20 -9.22 -16.35
C GLY A 94 -3.55 -9.94 -16.43
N ASN A 95 -3.82 -10.64 -17.55
CA ASN A 95 -5.05 -11.41 -17.73
C ASN A 95 -5.05 -12.76 -16.96
N ALA A 96 -3.92 -13.14 -16.35
CA ALA A 96 -3.84 -14.31 -15.47
C ALA A 96 -4.14 -13.93 -14.01
N VAL A 97 -4.27 -12.65 -13.67
CA VAL A 97 -4.66 -12.21 -12.34
C VAL A 97 -6.11 -12.58 -12.08
N THR A 98 -6.35 -13.29 -11.00
CA THR A 98 -7.68 -13.75 -10.60
C THR A 98 -8.26 -12.93 -9.47
N GLU A 99 -7.40 -12.41 -8.59
CA GLU A 99 -7.81 -11.74 -7.36
C GLU A 99 -6.74 -10.76 -6.89
N CYS A 100 -7.15 -9.59 -6.40
CA CYS A 100 -6.29 -8.67 -5.64
C CYS A 100 -6.52 -8.92 -4.16
N LEU A 101 -5.45 -9.07 -3.37
CA LEU A 101 -5.51 -9.33 -1.92
C LEU A 101 -5.09 -8.10 -1.10
N ALA A 102 -4.24 -7.26 -1.65
CA ALA A 102 -3.87 -5.97 -1.08
C ALA A 102 -3.51 -4.97 -2.17
N VAL A 103 -3.89 -3.72 -1.95
CA VAL A 103 -3.50 -2.56 -2.77
C VAL A 103 -2.85 -1.53 -1.86
N ILE A 104 -1.72 -0.97 -2.27
CA ILE A 104 -0.97 0.02 -1.51
C ILE A 104 -0.71 1.23 -2.40
N GLU A 105 -1.22 2.39 -2.01
CA GLU A 105 -0.79 3.69 -2.53
C GLU A 105 0.35 4.22 -1.67
N ILE A 106 1.36 4.80 -2.30
CA ILE A 106 2.61 5.19 -1.64
C ILE A 106 2.91 6.66 -1.90
N LYS A 107 3.16 7.42 -0.84
CA LYS A 107 3.51 8.83 -0.93
C LYS A 107 4.71 9.18 -0.06
N TYR A 108 5.62 9.97 -0.62
CA TYR A 108 6.72 10.58 0.12
C TYR A 108 6.77 12.06 -0.22
N LYS A 109 6.57 12.91 0.77
CA LYS A 109 6.63 14.38 0.62
C LYS A 109 7.63 14.99 1.59
N ALA A 110 8.58 15.74 1.02
CA ALA A 110 9.58 16.50 1.75
C ALA A 110 9.40 18.00 1.52
N ASN A 111 9.55 18.78 2.56
CA ASN A 111 9.71 20.25 2.60
C ASN A 111 8.58 21.14 2.06
N THR A 112 7.92 20.81 0.97
CA THR A 112 6.94 21.70 0.30
C THR A 112 5.75 20.93 -0.24
N GLY A 113 5.45 19.78 0.34
CA GLY A 113 4.28 18.99 -0.06
C GLY A 113 2.99 19.77 0.16
N ALA A 114 2.09 19.73 -0.80
CA ALA A 114 0.74 20.22 -0.60
C ALA A 114 -0.18 19.04 -0.28
N VAL A 115 -1.09 19.22 0.66
CA VAL A 115 -2.10 18.22 1.04
C VAL A 115 -2.83 17.67 -0.19
N LYS A 116 -3.13 18.51 -1.19
CA LYS A 116 -3.72 18.12 -2.47
C LYS A 116 -2.96 17.03 -3.24
N ASP A 117 -1.67 16.83 -2.94
CA ASP A 117 -0.89 15.78 -3.58
C ASP A 117 -1.26 14.38 -3.03
N ILE A 118 -1.88 14.34 -1.86
CA ILE A 118 -2.37 13.12 -1.20
C ILE A 118 -3.84 12.89 -1.52
N GLU A 119 -4.62 13.94 -1.80
CA GLU A 119 -6.03 13.83 -2.20
C GLU A 119 -6.21 12.89 -3.40
N GLY A 120 -5.27 12.91 -4.35
CA GLY A 120 -5.30 12.02 -5.51
C GLY A 120 -5.19 10.52 -5.13
N ASP A 121 -4.41 10.19 -4.10
CA ASP A 121 -4.25 8.80 -3.65
C ASP A 121 -5.45 8.36 -2.79
N TYR A 122 -6.02 9.28 -2.00
CA TYR A 122 -7.30 9.07 -1.33
C TYR A 122 -8.42 8.77 -2.35
N ASP A 123 -8.54 9.57 -3.42
CA ASP A 123 -9.53 9.36 -4.48
C ASP A 123 -9.35 8.03 -5.21
N LYS A 124 -8.11 7.55 -5.36
CA LYS A 124 -7.82 6.22 -5.91
C LYS A 124 -8.33 5.13 -4.98
N LEU A 125 -8.01 5.19 -3.68
CA LEU A 125 -8.44 4.18 -2.70
C LEU A 125 -9.97 4.11 -2.61
N LYS A 126 -10.64 5.27 -2.61
CA LYS A 126 -12.11 5.34 -2.64
C LYS A 126 -12.67 4.68 -3.89
N TYR A 127 -12.11 4.97 -5.05
CA TYR A 127 -12.50 4.34 -6.31
C TYR A 127 -12.30 2.82 -6.29
N TYR A 128 -11.22 2.32 -5.73
CA TYR A 128 -10.97 0.88 -5.62
C TYR A 128 -12.01 0.21 -4.70
N ALA A 129 -12.40 0.88 -3.63
CA ALA A 129 -13.38 0.37 -2.68
C ALA A 129 -14.82 0.38 -3.21
N GLU A 130 -15.24 1.49 -3.83
CA GLU A 130 -16.64 1.73 -4.22
C GLU A 130 -16.93 1.35 -5.68
N ASP A 131 -16.12 1.84 -6.63
CA ASP A 131 -16.40 1.65 -8.06
C ASP A 131 -15.92 0.28 -8.57
N LEU A 132 -14.70 -0.13 -8.20
CA LEU A 132 -14.17 -1.45 -8.54
C LEU A 132 -14.65 -2.53 -7.58
N ASN A 133 -15.20 -2.14 -6.43
CA ASN A 133 -15.68 -3.04 -5.36
C ASN A 133 -14.67 -4.16 -5.07
N LEU A 134 -13.40 -3.80 -4.89
CA LEU A 134 -12.35 -4.75 -4.59
C LEU A 134 -12.57 -5.34 -3.19
N ASP A 135 -12.56 -6.67 -3.11
CA ASP A 135 -12.60 -7.40 -1.85
C ASP A 135 -11.16 -7.69 -1.39
N CYS A 136 -10.46 -6.63 -0.99
CA CYS A 136 -9.07 -6.70 -0.54
C CYS A 136 -8.77 -5.60 0.49
N ASN A 137 -7.63 -5.74 1.19
CA ASN A 137 -7.13 -4.70 2.08
C ASN A 137 -6.52 -3.55 1.27
N LEU A 138 -6.86 -2.33 1.64
CA LEU A 138 -6.35 -1.10 1.02
C LEU A 138 -5.41 -0.38 2.01
N TYR A 139 -4.28 0.08 1.52
CA TYR A 139 -3.28 0.78 2.34
C TYR A 139 -2.91 2.12 1.72
N MET A 140 -2.73 3.10 2.58
CA MET A 140 -2.15 4.39 2.24
C MET A 140 -0.85 4.55 3.04
N ALA A 141 0.30 4.43 2.37
CA ALA A 141 1.62 4.49 3.00
C ALA A 141 2.25 5.85 2.75
N THR A 142 2.32 6.70 3.78
CA THR A 142 2.72 8.09 3.65
C THR A 142 3.88 8.44 4.57
N ILE A 143 4.98 8.96 3.99
CA ILE A 143 6.02 9.69 4.73
C ILE A 143 5.81 11.18 4.44
N TRP A 144 5.59 11.97 5.51
CA TRP A 144 5.31 13.39 5.46
C TRP A 144 6.33 14.18 6.26
N GLU A 145 7.29 14.82 5.57
CA GLU A 145 8.35 15.65 6.16
C GLU A 145 8.01 17.15 6.08
N CYS A 146 6.76 17.51 6.32
CA CYS A 146 6.30 18.90 6.33
C CYS A 146 5.88 19.33 7.73
N GLU A 147 5.89 20.63 8.02
CA GLU A 147 5.60 21.17 9.36
C GLU A 147 4.11 21.00 9.75
N ASP A 148 3.20 21.03 8.80
CA ASP A 148 1.79 20.77 9.04
C ASP A 148 1.57 19.26 9.20
N ASP A 149 1.08 18.83 10.36
CA ASP A 149 0.90 17.43 10.72
C ASP A 149 -0.56 16.99 10.58
N PRO A 150 -0.97 16.46 9.42
CA PRO A 150 -2.23 15.75 9.36
C PRO A 150 -2.07 14.40 10.07
N THR A 151 -2.90 14.16 11.06
CA THR A 151 -2.88 12.91 11.83
C THR A 151 -3.46 11.73 11.06
N THR A 152 -4.36 12.00 10.12
CA THR A 152 -4.97 11.03 9.20
C THR A 152 -5.27 11.69 7.85
N TRP A 153 -5.24 10.91 6.78
CA TRP A 153 -5.56 11.33 5.42
C TRP A 153 -6.98 10.96 5.01
N VAL A 154 -7.48 9.85 5.55
CA VAL A 154 -8.85 9.39 5.35
C VAL A 154 -9.69 9.90 6.51
N PRO A 155 -10.77 10.68 6.28
CA PRO A 155 -11.65 11.12 7.34
C PRO A 155 -12.29 9.95 8.10
N GLU A 156 -12.43 10.09 9.44
CA GLU A 156 -12.96 9.03 10.30
C GLU A 156 -14.43 8.66 10.02
N ASP A 157 -15.19 9.56 9.40
CA ASP A 157 -16.61 9.40 9.09
C ASP A 157 -16.87 8.76 7.71
N GLU A 158 -15.82 8.37 6.99
CA GLU A 158 -15.93 7.72 5.67
C GLU A 158 -16.29 6.24 5.80
N ASP A 159 -17.55 5.92 5.59
CA ASP A 159 -18.08 4.55 5.72
C ASP A 159 -17.43 3.53 4.77
N TRP A 160 -17.00 3.97 3.58
CA TRP A 160 -16.33 3.10 2.60
C TRP A 160 -14.97 2.58 3.09
N ALA A 161 -14.31 3.32 3.98
CA ALA A 161 -12.97 2.98 4.48
C ALA A 161 -13.02 1.98 5.65
N LYS A 162 -14.15 1.91 6.36
CA LYS A 162 -14.29 1.11 7.59
C LYS A 162 -14.02 -0.38 7.35
N GLY A 163 -13.05 -0.91 8.07
CA GLY A 163 -12.61 -2.30 7.96
C GLY A 163 -11.89 -2.64 6.66
N LYS A 164 -11.65 -1.68 5.77
CA LYS A 164 -10.98 -1.89 4.48
C LYS A 164 -9.66 -1.14 4.36
N VAL A 165 -9.57 0.08 4.90
CA VAL A 165 -8.40 0.94 4.76
C VAL A 165 -7.55 0.92 6.03
N THR A 166 -6.25 0.85 5.84
CA THR A 166 -5.25 1.07 6.88
C THR A 166 -4.24 2.11 6.39
N GLU A 167 -4.10 3.20 7.14
CA GLU A 167 -3.04 4.15 6.91
C GLU A 167 -1.75 3.72 7.61
N LEU A 168 -0.66 3.81 6.88
CA LEU A 168 0.71 3.59 7.33
C LEU A 168 1.39 4.96 7.29
N ASN A 169 1.38 5.66 8.40
CA ASN A 169 1.80 7.05 8.46
C ASN A 169 3.18 7.22 9.08
N ALA A 170 3.94 8.18 8.58
CA ALA A 170 5.15 8.70 9.19
C ALA A 170 5.14 10.22 9.09
N SER A 171 5.18 10.91 10.24
CA SER A 171 5.20 12.35 10.34
C SER A 171 6.05 12.79 11.54
N PHE A 172 6.45 14.07 11.56
CA PHE A 172 7.18 14.61 12.72
C PHE A 172 6.29 14.66 13.95
N GLU A 173 6.86 14.34 15.11
CA GLU A 173 6.20 14.60 16.39
C GLU A 173 6.07 16.12 16.59
N PRO A 174 4.90 16.63 17.02
CA PRO A 174 4.68 18.06 17.20
C PRO A 174 5.78 18.75 18.02
N GLY A 175 6.36 19.81 17.47
CA GLY A 175 7.43 20.57 18.11
C GLY A 175 8.80 19.89 18.14
N THR A 176 8.97 18.80 17.42
CA THR A 176 10.25 18.08 17.31
C THR A 176 10.59 17.78 15.85
N TRP A 177 11.81 17.30 15.61
CA TRP A 177 12.23 16.75 14.31
C TRP A 177 12.32 15.23 14.35
N ASN A 178 11.66 14.58 15.33
CA ASN A 178 11.62 13.13 15.43
C ASN A 178 10.49 12.59 14.56
N MET A 179 10.83 11.74 13.60
CA MET A 179 9.83 11.07 12.77
C MET A 179 9.17 9.92 13.54
N ARG A 180 7.84 9.97 13.66
CA ARG A 180 7.03 8.90 14.25
C ARG A 180 6.38 8.07 13.16
N PHE A 181 6.57 6.76 13.23
CA PHE A 181 5.89 5.78 12.36
C PHE A 181 4.73 5.16 13.13
N TYR A 182 3.54 5.18 12.56
CA TYR A 182 2.34 4.66 13.21
C TYR A 182 1.33 4.11 12.17
N ILE A 183 0.35 3.37 12.68
CA ILE A 183 -0.68 2.69 11.89
C ILE A 183 -2.03 3.19 12.37
N ALA A 184 -2.91 3.61 11.46
CA ALA A 184 -4.26 4.05 11.72
C ALA A 184 -5.25 3.20 10.88
N PRO A 185 -5.91 2.19 11.46
CA PRO A 185 -6.98 1.46 10.80
C PRO A 185 -8.28 2.27 10.81
N HIS A 186 -9.07 2.16 9.76
CA HIS A 186 -10.41 2.74 9.61
C HIS A 186 -11.52 1.72 9.75
#